data_5b6f2f309ce30bd4abaf34cbf9173190
#
_entry.id   5b6f2f309ce30bd4abaf34cbf9173190
#
_cell.length_a   1.000
_cell.length_b   1.000
_cell.length_c   1.000
_cell.angle_alpha   90.00
_cell.angle_beta   90.00
_cell.angle_gamma   90.00
#
_symmetry.space_group_name_H-M   'P 1'
#
loop_
_entity.id
_entity.type
_entity.pdbx_description
1 polymer ?
#
loop_
_entity_poly.entity_id
_entity_poly.type
_entity_poly.pdbx_seq_one_letter_code
_entity_poly.pdbx_strand_id
1 'polypeptide(L)'
;EDSFEITDMDLNSLTIDRCEYRIDGGEWQESVAVIHLMDQLLNLRRSCDLEMKFSFMVETDPKSLSQFYLVLEDATNFEIIVNGQQLEFKDIGWWKDTSFKKVDIKDYVVAGENQIILKRHFSQSDKVYHVLFGEDVYETEKNQLTYDVELESIYLVGDFGVISKTSPSYG
;
A
#
# COMPACT_ATOMS: atom_id res chain seq x y z
N GLU A 1 34.20 2.08 20.62
CA GLU A 1 32.79 1.65 20.51
C GLU A 1 32.38 1.82 19.06
N ASP A 2 32.28 0.68 18.36
CA ASP A 2 31.83 0.70 16.97
C ASP A 2 30.33 0.87 16.96
N SER A 3 29.85 2.08 16.66
CA SER A 3 28.46 2.33 16.41
C SER A 3 28.14 1.84 15.00
N PHE A 4 27.34 0.78 14.87
CA PHE A 4 26.84 0.35 13.58
C PHE A 4 25.69 1.27 13.15
N GLU A 5 25.89 2.02 12.06
CA GLU A 5 24.78 2.67 11.40
C GLU A 5 24.00 1.62 10.61
N ILE A 6 22.72 1.50 10.90
CA ILE A 6 21.82 0.65 10.10
C ILE A 6 21.51 1.39 8.82
N THR A 7 21.97 0.84 7.71
CA THR A 7 21.68 1.39 6.38
C THR A 7 20.41 0.71 5.83
N ASP A 8 19.80 1.30 4.81
CA ASP A 8 18.64 0.70 4.13
C ASP A 8 18.97 -0.71 3.57
N MET A 9 20.24 -1.00 3.31
CA MET A 9 20.68 -2.32 2.84
C MET A 9 20.62 -3.39 3.94
N ASP A 10 20.68 -2.99 5.20
CA ASP A 10 20.65 -3.90 6.35
C ASP A 10 19.24 -4.16 6.86
N LEU A 11 18.23 -3.49 6.27
CA LEU A 11 16.85 -3.62 6.69
C LEU A 11 16.18 -4.80 6.00
N ASN A 12 15.30 -5.47 6.73
CA ASN A 12 14.43 -6.48 6.19
C ASN A 12 13.19 -5.83 5.56
N SER A 13 12.61 -6.50 4.58
CA SER A 13 11.38 -6.05 3.96
C SER A 13 10.34 -7.16 3.88
N LEU A 14 9.09 -6.79 4.03
CA LEU A 14 7.93 -7.66 3.85
C LEU A 14 6.98 -6.99 2.87
N THR A 15 6.63 -7.70 1.80
CA THR A 15 5.63 -7.23 0.84
C THR A 15 4.24 -7.62 1.32
N ILE A 16 3.31 -6.65 1.34
CA ILE A 16 1.90 -6.93 1.57
C ILE A 16 1.15 -6.62 0.28
N ASP A 17 0.69 -7.67 -0.37
CA ASP A 17 0.05 -7.63 -1.69
C ASP A 17 -1.45 -7.93 -1.65
N ARG A 18 -2.04 -8.05 -0.46
CA ARG A 18 -3.47 -8.31 -0.26
C ARG A 18 -4.05 -7.32 0.71
N CYS A 19 -5.30 -6.94 0.47
CA CYS A 19 -6.01 -6.02 1.36
C CYS A 19 -7.52 -6.30 1.34
N GLU A 20 -8.17 -5.98 2.47
CA GLU A 20 -9.60 -5.73 2.47
C GLU A 20 -9.83 -4.34 1.89
N TYR A 21 -11.01 -4.09 1.35
CA TYR A 21 -11.31 -2.79 0.76
C TYR A 21 -12.76 -2.40 0.90
N ARG A 22 -13.03 -1.12 0.78
CA ARG A 22 -14.40 -0.61 0.62
C ARG A 22 -14.41 0.57 -0.34
N ILE A 23 -15.56 0.77 -0.96
CA ILE A 23 -15.77 1.77 -2.01
C ILE A 23 -16.89 2.69 -1.55
N ASP A 24 -16.66 4.01 -1.67
CA ASP A 24 -17.63 5.06 -1.37
C ASP A 24 -18.24 4.94 0.04
N GLY A 25 -17.43 4.54 1.02
CA GLY A 25 -17.87 4.40 2.41
C GLY A 25 -18.81 3.22 2.66
N GLY A 26 -18.88 2.27 1.72
CA GLY A 26 -19.71 1.08 1.85
C GLY A 26 -19.15 0.05 2.83
N GLU A 27 -19.61 -1.19 2.72
CA GLU A 27 -19.14 -2.27 3.58
C GLU A 27 -17.73 -2.73 3.18
N TRP A 28 -16.94 -3.15 4.17
CA TRP A 28 -15.66 -3.77 3.93
C TRP A 28 -15.83 -5.10 3.19
N GLN A 29 -15.10 -5.24 2.09
CA GLN A 29 -15.07 -6.44 1.28
C GLN A 29 -13.94 -7.36 1.72
N GLU A 30 -14.06 -8.65 1.41
CA GLU A 30 -13.07 -9.65 1.73
C GLU A 30 -11.71 -9.33 1.10
N SER A 31 -10.65 -9.85 1.72
CA SER A 31 -9.28 -9.67 1.26
C SER A 31 -9.07 -10.16 -0.17
N VAL A 32 -8.48 -9.30 -0.99
CA VAL A 32 -8.13 -9.62 -2.37
C VAL A 32 -6.68 -9.20 -2.63
N ALA A 33 -6.08 -9.76 -3.67
CA ALA A 33 -4.80 -9.27 -4.15
C ALA A 33 -4.98 -7.85 -4.71
N VAL A 34 -4.02 -6.96 -4.44
CA VAL A 34 -4.09 -5.56 -4.91
C VAL A 34 -4.22 -5.50 -6.44
N ILE A 35 -3.55 -6.39 -7.16
CA ILE A 35 -3.66 -6.46 -8.62
C ILE A 35 -5.09 -6.79 -9.08
N HIS A 36 -5.79 -7.65 -8.36
CA HIS A 36 -7.19 -7.98 -8.67
C HIS A 36 -8.13 -6.82 -8.30
N LEU A 37 -7.84 -6.12 -7.21
CA LEU A 37 -8.61 -4.92 -6.84
C LEU A 37 -8.50 -3.87 -7.94
N MET A 38 -7.31 -3.65 -8.48
CA MET A 38 -7.11 -2.71 -9.60
C MET A 38 -8.02 -3.06 -10.78
N ASP A 39 -8.07 -4.35 -11.17
CA ASP A 39 -8.94 -4.80 -12.26
C ASP A 39 -10.42 -4.57 -11.94
N GLN A 40 -10.85 -4.85 -10.72
CA GLN A 40 -12.24 -4.63 -10.30
C GLN A 40 -12.63 -3.16 -10.40
N LEU A 41 -11.74 -2.27 -9.95
CA LEU A 41 -11.99 -0.83 -9.99
C LEU A 41 -12.05 -0.30 -11.43
N LEU A 42 -11.17 -0.79 -12.30
CA LEU A 42 -11.21 -0.44 -13.72
C LEU A 42 -12.50 -0.89 -14.38
N ASN A 43 -13.00 -2.06 -14.01
CA ASN A 43 -14.26 -2.59 -14.56
C ASN A 43 -15.50 -1.83 -14.08
N LEU A 44 -15.42 -1.07 -12.99
CA LEU A 44 -16.51 -0.18 -12.59
C LEU A 44 -16.73 0.97 -13.58
N ARG A 45 -15.68 1.34 -14.33
CA ARG A 45 -15.69 2.42 -15.33
C ARG A 45 -16.18 3.76 -14.77
N ARG A 46 -15.89 4.04 -13.51
CA ARG A 46 -16.23 5.30 -12.84
C ARG A 46 -15.24 5.59 -11.72
N SER A 47 -15.20 6.85 -11.32
CA SER A 47 -14.44 7.27 -10.15
C SER A 47 -15.13 6.81 -8.86
N CYS A 48 -14.34 6.61 -7.82
CA CYS A 48 -14.84 6.24 -6.50
C CYS A 48 -13.85 6.65 -5.41
N ASP A 49 -14.33 6.71 -4.19
CA ASP A 49 -13.47 6.87 -3.01
C ASP A 49 -13.10 5.48 -2.50
N LEU A 50 -11.81 5.20 -2.47
CA LEU A 50 -11.27 3.88 -2.13
C LEU A 50 -10.60 3.91 -0.77
N GLU A 51 -10.86 2.88 0.04
CA GLU A 51 -10.12 2.57 1.24
C GLU A 51 -9.59 1.15 1.14
N MET A 52 -8.28 0.99 1.40
CA MET A 52 -7.61 -0.32 1.46
C MET A 52 -7.12 -0.56 2.87
N LYS A 53 -7.38 -1.74 3.42
CA LYS A 53 -6.94 -2.15 4.75
C LYS A 53 -5.94 -3.29 4.64
N PHE A 54 -4.73 -3.01 5.06
CA PHE A 54 -3.64 -3.99 5.12
C PHE A 54 -3.44 -4.42 6.56
N SER A 55 -3.35 -5.72 6.81
CA SER A 55 -3.18 -6.27 8.14
C SER A 55 -1.86 -7.03 8.23
N PHE A 56 -1.19 -6.95 9.37
CA PHE A 56 0.06 -7.68 9.61
C PHE A 56 0.27 -7.90 11.11
N MET A 57 1.11 -8.90 11.43
CA MET A 57 1.44 -9.25 12.81
C MET A 57 2.89 -8.89 13.11
N VAL A 58 3.10 -8.23 14.23
CA VAL A 58 4.43 -7.97 14.78
C VAL A 58 4.60 -8.83 16.02
N GLU A 59 5.54 -9.75 15.99
CA GLU A 59 5.73 -10.73 17.06
C GLU A 59 6.59 -10.21 18.21
N THR A 60 7.38 -9.16 17.96
CA THR A 60 8.27 -8.56 18.96
C THR A 60 7.73 -7.20 19.41
N ASP A 61 8.26 -6.68 20.52
CA ASP A 61 7.94 -5.31 20.95
C ASP A 61 8.52 -4.30 19.95
N PRO A 62 7.69 -3.48 19.30
CA PRO A 62 8.17 -2.48 18.36
C PRO A 62 9.17 -1.49 18.96
N LYS A 63 9.17 -1.29 20.27
CA LYS A 63 10.12 -0.42 20.96
C LYS A 63 11.56 -0.93 20.86
N SER A 64 11.74 -2.25 20.63
CA SER A 64 13.05 -2.85 20.44
C SER A 64 13.62 -2.58 19.05
N LEU A 65 12.81 -2.09 18.11
CA LEU A 65 13.23 -1.79 16.74
C LEU A 65 13.80 -0.39 16.65
N SER A 66 14.86 -0.22 15.86
CA SER A 66 15.43 1.10 15.57
C SER A 66 14.67 1.82 14.47
N GLN A 67 14.17 1.06 13.49
CA GLN A 67 13.50 1.62 12.30
C GLN A 67 12.33 0.71 11.90
N PHE A 68 11.22 1.34 11.52
CA PHE A 68 10.06 0.64 10.98
C PHE A 68 9.30 1.58 10.05
N TYR A 69 9.33 1.26 8.76
CA TYR A 69 8.74 2.10 7.72
C TYR A 69 7.64 1.38 6.96
N LEU A 70 6.60 2.13 6.63
CA LEU A 70 5.71 1.80 5.53
C LEU A 70 6.31 2.40 4.26
N VAL A 71 6.40 1.61 3.19
CA VAL A 71 6.91 2.05 1.89
C VAL A 71 5.82 1.88 0.85
N LEU A 72 5.49 2.96 0.16
CA LEU A 72 4.43 2.94 -0.84
C LEU A 72 4.69 3.96 -1.96
N GLU A 73 4.15 3.68 -3.14
CA GLU A 73 4.08 4.64 -4.24
C GLU A 73 2.96 5.65 -4.00
N ASP A 74 3.10 6.84 -4.56
CA ASP A 74 2.08 7.90 -4.50
C ASP A 74 1.68 8.30 -3.08
N ALA A 75 2.62 8.24 -2.14
CA ALA A 75 2.34 8.48 -0.72
C ALA A 75 1.62 9.80 -0.46
N THR A 76 1.92 10.85 -1.24
CA THR A 76 1.29 12.17 -1.09
C THR A 76 -0.20 12.18 -1.41
N ASN A 77 -0.66 11.21 -2.18
CA ASN A 77 -2.06 11.12 -2.62
C ASN A 77 -2.92 10.22 -1.73
N PHE A 78 -2.34 9.66 -0.67
CA PHE A 78 -3.06 8.83 0.28
C PHE A 78 -3.22 9.51 1.62
N GLU A 79 -4.38 9.33 2.24
CA GLU A 79 -4.51 9.45 3.69
C GLU A 79 -4.04 8.13 4.31
N ILE A 80 -3.12 8.22 5.27
CA ILE A 80 -2.48 7.06 5.90
C ILE A 80 -2.94 6.96 7.34
N ILE A 81 -3.57 5.84 7.69
CA ILE A 81 -4.09 5.61 9.04
C ILE A 81 -3.48 4.30 9.55
N VAL A 82 -2.71 4.39 10.64
CA VAL A 82 -2.09 3.21 11.28
C VAL A 82 -2.74 3.00 12.63
N ASN A 83 -3.35 1.84 12.82
CA ASN A 83 -4.03 1.49 14.08
C ASN A 83 -4.99 2.59 14.57
N GLY A 84 -5.76 3.16 13.64
CA GLY A 84 -6.74 4.20 13.93
C GLY A 84 -6.19 5.61 14.06
N GLN A 85 -4.89 5.82 13.90
CA GLN A 85 -4.26 7.12 14.00
C GLN A 85 -3.84 7.60 12.61
N GLN A 86 -4.31 8.77 12.21
CA GLN A 86 -3.96 9.37 10.94
C GLN A 86 -2.57 10.01 11.02
N LEU A 87 -1.71 9.68 10.05
CA LEU A 87 -0.39 10.26 9.92
C LEU A 87 -0.38 11.31 8.82
N GLU A 88 0.40 12.36 9.04
CA GLU A 88 0.72 13.31 7.99
C GLU A 88 1.96 12.81 7.24
N PHE A 89 1.87 12.74 5.92
CA PHE A 89 3.01 12.33 5.09
C PHE A 89 4.11 13.40 5.16
N LYS A 90 5.32 12.94 5.48
CA LYS A 90 6.54 13.74 5.41
C LYS A 90 7.55 13.00 4.56
N ASP A 91 8.14 13.67 3.59
CA ASP A 91 9.16 13.04 2.75
C ASP A 91 10.45 12.89 3.55
N ILE A 92 10.74 11.67 3.97
CA ILE A 92 11.96 11.29 4.68
C ILE A 92 12.89 10.46 3.81
N GLY A 93 12.60 10.39 2.51
CA GLY A 93 13.38 9.64 1.55
C GLY A 93 12.62 8.46 0.96
N TRP A 94 13.38 7.60 0.31
CA TRP A 94 12.85 6.49 -0.47
C TRP A 94 13.64 5.20 -0.17
N TRP A 95 13.07 4.09 -0.57
CA TRP A 95 13.66 2.76 -0.41
C TRP A 95 13.75 2.07 -1.77
N LYS A 96 14.96 1.77 -2.22
CA LYS A 96 15.33 1.15 -3.48
C LYS A 96 15.02 1.95 -4.75
N ASP A 97 13.91 2.69 -4.78
CA ASP A 97 13.51 3.51 -5.92
C ASP A 97 12.88 4.81 -5.42
N THR A 98 13.11 5.91 -6.12
CA THR A 98 12.62 7.23 -5.73
C THR A 98 11.10 7.33 -5.69
N SER A 99 10.39 6.46 -6.40
CA SER A 99 8.92 6.40 -6.37
C SER A 99 8.38 5.75 -5.10
N PHE A 100 9.18 4.91 -4.42
CA PHE A 100 8.78 4.22 -3.19
C PHE A 100 9.18 5.03 -1.97
N LYS A 101 8.27 5.85 -1.49
CA LYS A 101 8.51 6.74 -0.35
C LYS A 101 8.38 5.99 0.98
N LYS A 102 9.28 6.32 1.91
CA LYS A 102 9.23 5.81 3.29
C LYS A 102 8.33 6.69 4.15
N VAL A 103 7.54 6.05 4.98
CA VAL A 103 6.75 6.69 6.03
C VAL A 103 7.14 6.05 7.36
N ASP A 104 7.60 6.83 8.32
CA ASP A 104 7.96 6.31 9.63
C ASP A 104 6.69 5.97 10.41
N ILE A 105 6.48 4.69 10.70
CA ILE A 105 5.32 4.20 11.44
C ILE A 105 5.70 3.55 12.76
N LYS A 106 6.97 3.62 13.17
CA LYS A 106 7.46 2.93 14.36
C LYS A 106 6.65 3.24 15.61
N ASP A 107 6.29 4.49 15.82
CA ASP A 107 5.56 4.92 17.02
C ASP A 107 4.07 4.56 16.99
N TYR A 108 3.57 4.02 15.88
CA TYR A 108 2.16 3.70 15.66
C TYR A 108 1.87 2.21 15.65
N VAL A 109 2.90 1.38 15.47
CA VAL A 109 2.75 -0.08 15.46
C VAL A 109 2.81 -0.64 16.87
N VAL A 110 2.13 -1.77 17.07
CA VAL A 110 2.04 -2.46 18.35
C VAL A 110 2.47 -3.92 18.18
N ALA A 111 2.82 -4.57 19.27
CA ALA A 111 2.98 -6.02 19.27
C ALA A 111 1.62 -6.66 19.01
N GLY A 112 1.59 -7.69 18.21
CA GLY A 112 0.35 -8.35 17.79
C GLY A 112 -0.17 -7.83 16.47
N GLU A 113 -1.48 -7.77 16.34
CA GLU A 113 -2.14 -7.36 15.08
C GLU A 113 -2.08 -5.86 14.87
N ASN A 114 -1.74 -5.48 13.63
CA ASN A 114 -1.69 -4.09 13.17
C ASN A 114 -2.50 -3.94 11.90
N GLN A 115 -3.06 -2.75 11.70
CA GLN A 115 -3.80 -2.41 10.49
C GLN A 115 -3.34 -1.06 9.94
N ILE A 116 -3.15 -1.02 8.63
CA ILE A 116 -2.89 0.21 7.89
C ILE A 116 -4.05 0.41 6.92
N ILE A 117 -4.70 1.56 7.02
CA ILE A 117 -5.75 1.95 6.07
C ILE A 117 -5.17 3.05 5.19
N LEU A 118 -5.25 2.83 3.87
CA LEU A 118 -4.87 3.81 2.87
C LEU A 118 -6.13 4.27 2.15
N LYS A 119 -6.39 5.57 2.19
CA LYS A 119 -7.56 6.17 1.53
C LYS A 119 -7.13 7.09 0.41
N ARG A 120 -7.80 6.98 -0.73
CA ARG A 120 -7.63 7.92 -1.83
C ARG A 120 -8.85 7.92 -2.73
N HIS A 121 -8.96 8.99 -3.51
CA HIS A 121 -9.88 9.02 -4.63
C HIS A 121 -9.27 8.23 -5.79
N PHE A 122 -10.04 7.30 -6.34
CA PHE A 122 -9.64 6.50 -7.51
C PHE A 122 -10.36 7.04 -8.74
N SER A 123 -9.59 7.46 -9.73
CA SER A 123 -10.13 7.98 -10.98
C SER A 123 -9.19 7.68 -12.14
N GLN A 124 -9.78 7.49 -13.31
CA GLN A 124 -9.05 7.35 -14.56
C GLN A 124 -9.66 8.28 -15.58
N SER A 125 -8.85 8.75 -16.53
CA SER A 125 -9.32 9.57 -17.62
C SER A 125 -10.15 8.75 -18.61
N ASP A 126 -10.97 9.43 -19.41
CA ASP A 126 -11.76 8.79 -20.47
C ASP A 126 -10.87 8.04 -21.46
N LYS A 127 -9.67 8.52 -21.72
CA LYS A 127 -8.69 7.88 -22.59
C LYS A 127 -8.33 6.47 -22.10
N VAL A 128 -8.15 6.29 -20.79
CA VAL A 128 -7.84 4.98 -20.21
C VAL A 128 -8.98 4.00 -20.49
N TYR A 129 -10.21 4.41 -20.20
CA TYR A 129 -11.39 3.56 -20.44
C TYR A 129 -11.60 3.28 -21.92
N HIS A 130 -11.34 4.25 -22.79
CA HIS A 130 -11.42 4.04 -24.22
C HIS A 130 -10.42 2.97 -24.70
N VAL A 131 -9.19 3.03 -24.24
CA VAL A 131 -8.14 2.05 -24.61
C VAL A 131 -8.47 0.65 -24.07
N LEU A 132 -8.97 0.56 -22.84
CA LEU A 132 -9.29 -0.74 -22.21
C LEU A 132 -10.52 -1.40 -22.80
N PHE A 133 -11.56 -0.64 -23.11
CA PHE A 133 -12.90 -1.16 -23.42
C PHE A 133 -13.44 -0.75 -24.79
N GLY A 134 -12.75 0.12 -25.52
CA GLY A 134 -13.15 0.57 -26.84
C GLY A 134 -12.98 -0.51 -27.89
N GLU A 135 -13.81 -0.45 -28.96
CA GLU A 135 -13.78 -1.43 -30.05
C GLU A 135 -12.70 -1.14 -31.08
N ASP A 136 -12.41 0.15 -31.34
CA ASP A 136 -11.49 0.59 -32.38
C ASP A 136 -10.15 1.06 -31.77
N VAL A 137 -9.45 0.17 -31.08
CA VAL A 137 -8.19 0.49 -30.41
C VAL A 137 -7.05 -0.30 -31.06
N TYR A 138 -6.02 0.44 -31.48
CA TYR A 138 -4.81 -0.14 -32.05
C TYR A 138 -3.95 -0.81 -30.96
N GLU A 139 -3.24 -1.87 -31.33
CA GLU A 139 -2.33 -2.59 -30.44
C GLU A 139 -1.27 -1.66 -29.84
N THR A 140 -0.77 -0.69 -30.63
CA THR A 140 0.20 0.29 -30.16
C THR A 140 -0.35 1.18 -29.05
N GLU A 141 -1.63 1.54 -29.11
CA GLU A 141 -2.29 2.32 -28.05
C GLU A 141 -2.39 1.51 -26.76
N LYS A 142 -2.73 0.23 -26.85
CA LYS A 142 -2.80 -0.67 -25.70
C LYS A 142 -1.43 -0.86 -25.05
N ASN A 143 -0.38 -0.97 -25.83
CA ASN A 143 0.99 -1.16 -25.34
C ASN A 143 1.57 0.10 -24.69
N GLN A 144 1.05 1.28 -25.02
CA GLN A 144 1.49 2.56 -24.48
C GLN A 144 0.58 3.07 -23.35
N LEU A 145 -0.40 2.28 -22.96
CA LEU A 145 -1.35 2.70 -21.93
C LEU A 145 -0.66 2.90 -20.58
N THR A 146 -0.86 4.09 -20.02
CA THR A 146 -0.49 4.39 -18.63
C THR A 146 -1.75 4.77 -17.86
N TYR A 147 -1.86 4.30 -16.63
CA TYR A 147 -2.99 4.64 -15.75
C TYR A 147 -2.73 5.96 -15.02
N ASP A 148 -3.78 6.74 -14.80
CA ASP A 148 -3.68 7.95 -13.96
C ASP A 148 -3.51 7.58 -12.49
N VAL A 149 -4.21 6.54 -12.05
CA VAL A 149 -4.07 5.94 -10.73
C VAL A 149 -3.80 4.46 -10.90
N GLU A 150 -2.68 3.99 -10.34
CA GLU A 150 -2.31 2.59 -10.33
C GLU A 150 -2.08 2.15 -8.90
N LEU A 151 -2.72 1.04 -8.51
CA LEU A 151 -2.57 0.50 -7.16
C LEU A 151 -1.39 -0.46 -7.13
N GLU A 152 -0.57 -0.32 -6.11
CA GLU A 152 0.61 -1.13 -5.89
C GLU A 152 0.57 -1.79 -4.52
N SER A 153 1.31 -2.89 -4.37
CA SER A 153 1.56 -3.49 -3.07
C SER A 153 2.31 -2.51 -2.18
N ILE A 154 2.16 -2.67 -0.89
CA ILE A 154 2.96 -1.93 0.08
C ILE A 154 4.07 -2.81 0.63
N TYR A 155 5.09 -2.17 1.21
CA TYR A 155 6.19 -2.86 1.87
C TYR A 155 6.31 -2.37 3.30
N LEU A 156 6.66 -3.29 4.19
CA LEU A 156 7.12 -2.95 5.53
C LEU A 156 8.63 -3.15 5.55
N VAL A 157 9.37 -2.13 5.98
CA VAL A 157 10.83 -2.14 5.94
C VAL A 157 11.35 -1.74 7.33
N GLY A 158 12.25 -2.52 7.88
CA GLY A 158 12.81 -2.24 9.19
C GLY A 158 13.85 -3.25 9.63
N ASP A 159 14.35 -3.06 10.84
CA ASP A 159 15.32 -3.96 11.48
C ASP A 159 14.63 -5.07 12.29
N PHE A 160 13.51 -5.57 11.76
CA PHE A 160 12.73 -6.63 12.38
C PHE A 160 13.24 -8.03 11.97
N GLY A 161 13.02 -9.01 12.83
CA GLY A 161 13.31 -10.41 12.51
C GLY A 161 12.18 -11.03 11.70
N VAL A 162 11.07 -11.37 12.34
CA VAL A 162 9.94 -12.03 11.68
C VAL A 162 8.68 -11.19 11.84
N ILE A 163 8.06 -10.86 10.71
CA ILE A 163 6.72 -10.28 10.64
C ILE A 163 5.88 -11.23 9.80
N SER A 164 4.77 -11.70 10.36
CA SER A 164 3.84 -12.57 9.64
C SER A 164 2.71 -11.74 9.05
N LYS A 165 2.30 -12.08 7.84
CA LYS A 165 1.01 -11.60 7.32
C LYS A 165 -0.09 -12.26 8.14
N THR A 166 -1.12 -11.51 8.51
CA THR A 166 -2.31 -12.14 9.05
C THR A 166 -2.90 -13.05 7.99
N SER A 167 -3.00 -14.31 8.31
CA SER A 167 -3.78 -15.22 7.49
C SER A 167 -5.23 -14.75 7.49
N PRO A 168 -5.93 -14.83 6.33
CA PRO A 168 -7.35 -14.56 6.35
C PRO A 168 -7.99 -15.44 7.42
N SER A 169 -8.79 -14.81 8.27
CA SER A 169 -9.52 -15.54 9.29
C SER A 169 -10.34 -16.63 8.61
N TYR A 170 -10.13 -17.86 8.99
CA TYR A 170 -11.02 -18.94 8.62
C TYR A 170 -12.36 -18.67 9.32
N GLY A 171 -13.26 -18.10 8.58
CA GLY A 171 -14.64 -18.00 9.02
C GLY A 171 -15.38 -19.29 8.74
#